data_950e969ce6e147b62c1395281587e7e6
#
_entry.id   950e969ce6e147b62c1395281587e7e6
#
_cell.length_a   1.000
_cell.length_b   1.000
_cell.length_c   1.000
_cell.angle_alpha   90.00
_cell.angle_beta   90.00
_cell.angle_gamma   90.00
#
_symmetry.space_group_name_H-M   'P 1'
#
loop_
_entity.id
_entity.type
_entity.pdbx_description
1 polymer ?
#
loop_
_entity_poly.entity_id
_entity_poly.type
_entity_poly.pdbx_seq_one_letter_code
_entity_poly.pdbx_strand_id
1 'polypeptide(L)'
;MSDLVLRKAIDLDVSFLFNLRNHPIVRVQSHNTNKISYSEHVKWFKETISDNSTQIFIAQEEDALVGMVRFDIINGINLMSWAVCPEFQGKGFGKEMVFMASKTVNSLISAEIKQNNYASIKIAEDLGMDLVKTVGKTLFYQK
;
A
#
# COMPACT_ATOMS: atom_id res chain seq x y z
N MET A 1 20.66 -9.47 3.94
CA MET A 1 19.34 -9.72 4.53
C MET A 1 18.82 -8.41 5.12
N SER A 2 17.57 -8.07 4.89
CA SER A 2 17.06 -6.81 5.41
C SER A 2 16.47 -7.02 6.81
N ASP A 3 16.49 -5.94 7.62
CA ASP A 3 15.90 -5.92 8.95
C ASP A 3 14.48 -5.31 8.91
N LEU A 4 13.78 -5.46 7.79
CA LEU A 4 12.46 -4.88 7.61
C LEU A 4 11.45 -5.52 8.56
N VAL A 5 10.70 -4.65 9.24
CA VAL A 5 9.61 -5.03 10.14
C VAL A 5 8.33 -4.42 9.60
N LEU A 6 7.25 -5.19 9.66
CA LEU A 6 5.92 -4.71 9.32
C LEU A 6 5.11 -4.62 10.61
N ARG A 7 4.59 -3.44 10.93
CA ARG A 7 3.79 -3.21 12.14
C ARG A 7 2.50 -2.48 11.81
N LYS A 8 1.49 -2.63 12.65
CA LYS A 8 0.24 -1.88 12.47
C LYS A 8 0.48 -0.39 12.68
N ALA A 9 -0.20 0.44 11.89
CA ALA A 9 -0.14 1.89 12.03
C ALA A 9 -0.77 2.32 13.36
N ILE A 10 -0.18 3.34 13.97
CA ILE A 10 -0.67 3.97 15.19
C ILE A 10 -0.88 5.48 14.93
N ASP A 11 -1.47 6.19 15.90
CA ASP A 11 -1.78 7.60 15.74
C ASP A 11 -0.58 8.45 15.35
N LEU A 12 0.61 8.11 15.83
CA LEU A 12 1.85 8.84 15.52
C LEU A 12 2.27 8.74 14.05
N ASP A 13 1.70 7.80 13.30
CA ASP A 13 2.05 7.61 11.88
C ASP A 13 1.30 8.55 10.94
N VAL A 14 0.39 9.37 11.44
CA VAL A 14 -0.47 10.23 10.60
C VAL A 14 0.32 11.14 9.68
N SER A 15 1.39 11.77 10.19
CA SER A 15 2.20 12.69 9.39
C SER A 15 3.04 11.96 8.33
N PHE A 16 3.59 10.80 8.67
CA PHE A 16 4.32 9.98 7.71
C PHE A 16 3.41 9.58 6.54
N LEU A 17 2.24 9.07 6.84
CA LEU A 17 1.27 8.65 5.82
C LEU A 17 0.77 9.83 4.98
N PHE A 18 0.59 11.00 5.59
CA PHE A 18 0.22 12.22 4.88
C PHE A 18 1.30 12.61 3.86
N ASN A 19 2.56 12.66 4.29
CA ASN A 19 3.66 13.04 3.42
C ASN A 19 3.87 12.03 2.28
N LEU A 20 3.73 10.74 2.58
CA LEU A 20 3.84 9.69 1.58
C LEU A 20 2.72 9.81 0.54
N ARG A 21 1.48 9.96 0.99
CA ARG A 21 0.31 10.07 0.11
C ARG A 21 0.37 11.27 -0.82
N ASN A 22 0.88 12.41 -0.34
CA ASN A 22 0.96 13.66 -1.11
C ASN A 22 2.22 13.79 -1.96
N HIS A 23 3.18 12.89 -1.81
CA HIS A 23 4.39 12.95 -2.63
C HIS A 23 4.02 12.78 -4.12
N PRO A 24 4.50 13.66 -5.02
CA PRO A 24 4.11 13.60 -6.44
C PRO A 24 4.32 12.23 -7.10
N ILE A 25 5.42 11.54 -6.77
CA ILE A 25 5.71 10.21 -7.33
C ILE A 25 4.65 9.19 -6.89
N VAL A 26 4.18 9.28 -5.65
CA VAL A 26 3.14 8.39 -5.12
C VAL A 26 1.77 8.76 -5.68
N ARG A 27 1.45 10.06 -5.71
CA ARG A 27 0.14 10.54 -6.20
C ARG A 27 -0.14 10.11 -7.63
N VAL A 28 0.87 10.15 -8.50
CA VAL A 28 0.68 9.82 -9.93
C VAL A 28 0.24 8.37 -10.12
N GLN A 29 0.55 7.48 -9.19
CA GLN A 29 0.17 6.07 -9.24
C GLN A 29 -1.09 5.78 -8.42
N SER A 30 -1.66 6.76 -7.74
CA SER A 30 -2.88 6.60 -6.96
C SER A 30 -4.12 6.83 -7.83
N HIS A 31 -5.26 6.22 -7.46
CA HIS A 31 -6.52 6.47 -8.16
C HIS A 31 -6.91 7.94 -8.10
N ASN A 32 -6.77 8.57 -6.92
CA ASN A 32 -6.95 10.00 -6.76
C ASN A 32 -5.56 10.66 -6.80
N THR A 33 -5.30 11.41 -7.87
CA THR A 33 -4.01 12.08 -8.08
C THR A 33 -3.92 13.47 -7.44
N ASN A 34 -5.00 13.94 -6.82
CA ASN A 34 -5.05 15.26 -6.20
C ASN A 34 -4.35 15.25 -4.84
N LYS A 35 -3.82 16.41 -4.46
CA LYS A 35 -3.32 16.63 -3.10
C LYS A 35 -4.50 16.61 -2.12
N ILE A 36 -4.24 16.11 -0.93
CA ILE A 36 -5.20 16.15 0.18
C ILE A 36 -4.66 17.11 1.25
N SER A 37 -5.57 17.86 1.89
CA SER A 37 -5.18 18.73 2.99
C SER A 37 -4.85 17.90 4.24
N TYR A 38 -4.00 18.47 5.12
CA TYR A 38 -3.65 17.76 6.36
C TYR A 38 -4.87 17.50 7.25
N SER A 39 -5.78 18.47 7.36
CA SER A 39 -6.99 18.30 8.19
C SER A 39 -7.91 17.20 7.67
N GLU A 40 -8.09 17.11 6.35
CA GLU A 40 -8.87 16.01 5.74
C GLU A 40 -8.20 14.67 5.97
N HIS A 41 -6.88 14.62 5.85
CA HIS A 41 -6.10 13.38 6.06
C HIS A 41 -6.21 12.93 7.52
N VAL A 42 -6.07 13.84 8.49
CA VAL A 42 -6.19 13.51 9.92
C VAL A 42 -7.55 12.95 10.22
N LYS A 43 -8.61 13.57 9.70
CA LYS A 43 -9.99 13.09 9.90
C LYS A 43 -10.16 11.70 9.33
N TRP A 44 -9.72 11.48 8.09
CA TRP A 44 -9.76 10.19 7.43
C TRP A 44 -8.99 9.13 8.22
N PHE A 45 -7.77 9.47 8.67
CA PHE A 45 -6.92 8.54 9.39
C PHE A 45 -7.54 8.07 10.71
N LYS A 46 -8.11 8.99 11.47
CA LYS A 46 -8.78 8.66 12.74
C LYS A 46 -9.97 7.73 12.53
N GLU A 47 -10.75 7.97 11.49
CA GLU A 47 -11.89 7.12 11.16
C GLU A 47 -11.41 5.73 10.69
N THR A 48 -10.36 5.70 9.87
CA THR A 48 -9.85 4.49 9.27
C THR A 48 -9.15 3.57 10.28
N ILE A 49 -8.33 4.13 11.17
CA ILE A 49 -7.55 3.32 12.13
C ILE A 49 -8.44 2.62 13.15
N SER A 50 -9.65 3.13 13.37
CA SER A 50 -10.65 2.53 14.27
C SER A 50 -11.64 1.62 13.53
N ASP A 51 -11.55 1.53 12.20
CA ASP A 51 -12.45 0.72 11.37
C ASP A 51 -11.86 -0.67 11.16
N ASN A 52 -12.60 -1.71 11.55
CA ASN A 52 -12.15 -3.11 11.40
C ASN A 52 -12.09 -3.58 9.94
N SER A 53 -12.71 -2.86 9.01
CA SER A 53 -12.66 -3.21 7.58
C SER A 53 -11.41 -2.72 6.86
N THR A 54 -10.55 -1.96 7.55
CA THR A 54 -9.31 -1.45 6.98
C THR A 54 -8.15 -1.74 7.92
N GLN A 55 -7.03 -2.21 7.37
CA GLN A 55 -5.79 -2.42 8.10
C GLN A 55 -4.66 -1.69 7.39
N ILE A 56 -3.89 -0.93 8.14
CA ILE A 56 -2.71 -0.21 7.61
C ILE A 56 -1.49 -0.69 8.36
N PHE A 57 -0.47 -1.12 7.60
CA PHE A 57 0.82 -1.53 8.12
C PHE A 57 1.89 -0.53 7.70
N ILE A 58 2.80 -0.26 8.60
CA ILE A 58 4.00 0.56 8.33
C ILE A 58 5.18 -0.39 8.19
N ALA A 59 5.93 -0.22 7.11
CA ALA A 59 7.18 -0.94 6.89
C ALA A 59 8.33 -0.09 7.43
N GLN A 60 9.12 -0.66 8.33
CA GLN A 60 10.17 0.04 9.04
C GLN A 60 11.45 -0.80 9.00
N GLU A 61 12.56 -0.15 8.64
CA GLU A 61 13.89 -0.76 8.73
C GLU A 61 14.71 0.07 9.72
N GLU A 62 15.07 -0.52 10.86
CA GLU A 62 15.67 0.20 11.98
C GLU A 62 14.79 1.39 12.37
N ASP A 63 15.30 2.62 12.30
CA ASP A 63 14.53 3.82 12.63
C ASP A 63 13.88 4.47 11.41
N ALA A 64 14.06 3.91 10.21
CA ALA A 64 13.55 4.50 8.98
C ALA A 64 12.18 3.92 8.62
N LEU A 65 11.21 4.80 8.36
CA LEU A 65 9.90 4.41 7.84
C LEU A 65 10.01 4.37 6.30
N VAL A 66 9.90 3.18 5.72
CA VAL A 66 10.20 2.99 4.29
C VAL A 66 8.96 2.91 3.40
N GLY A 67 7.80 2.59 3.98
CA GLY A 67 6.58 2.48 3.18
C GLY A 67 5.38 2.01 3.99
N MET A 68 4.30 1.71 3.28
CA MET A 68 3.07 1.23 3.89
C MET A 68 2.40 0.18 3.02
N VAL A 69 1.63 -0.70 3.66
CA VAL A 69 0.70 -1.61 2.99
C VAL A 69 -0.66 -1.46 3.65
N ARG A 70 -1.70 -1.40 2.84
CA ARG A 70 -3.07 -1.24 3.29
C ARG A 70 -3.96 -2.33 2.72
N PHE A 71 -4.82 -2.89 3.56
CA PHE A 71 -5.91 -3.77 3.15
C PHE A 71 -7.23 -3.09 3.41
N ASP A 72 -8.09 -3.05 2.39
CA ASP A 72 -9.50 -2.69 2.52
C ASP A 72 -10.31 -3.97 2.29
N ILE A 73 -11.08 -4.38 3.28
CA ILE A 73 -11.89 -5.59 3.19
C ILE A 73 -13.24 -5.22 2.59
N ILE A 74 -13.49 -5.68 1.36
CA ILE A 74 -14.70 -5.37 0.60
C ILE A 74 -15.30 -6.69 0.13
N ASN A 75 -16.52 -7.01 0.61
CA ASN A 75 -17.22 -8.26 0.25
C ASN A 75 -16.36 -9.51 0.48
N GLY A 76 -15.59 -9.53 1.57
CA GLY A 76 -14.73 -10.67 1.91
C GLY A 76 -13.42 -10.74 1.12
N ILE A 77 -13.16 -9.78 0.25
CA ILE A 77 -11.92 -9.70 -0.53
C ILE A 77 -11.02 -8.64 0.09
N ASN A 78 -9.73 -8.96 0.23
CA ASN A 78 -8.75 -8.04 0.77
C ASN A 78 -8.11 -7.25 -0.37
N LEU A 79 -8.59 -6.02 -0.59
CA LEU A 79 -7.98 -5.13 -1.57
C LEU A 79 -6.70 -4.57 -0.99
N MET A 80 -5.55 -4.98 -1.53
CA MET A 80 -4.24 -4.56 -1.08
C MET A 80 -3.73 -3.39 -1.91
N SER A 81 -3.22 -2.38 -1.24
CA SER A 81 -2.49 -1.29 -1.87
C SER A 81 -1.22 -1.03 -1.08
N TRP A 82 -0.20 -0.46 -1.74
CA TRP A 82 1.09 -0.22 -1.11
C TRP A 82 1.78 0.99 -1.72
N ALA A 83 2.69 1.56 -0.95
CA ALA A 83 3.55 2.65 -1.42
C ALA A 83 4.89 2.57 -0.70
N VAL A 84 5.96 2.80 -1.45
CA VAL A 84 7.32 2.89 -0.91
C VAL A 84 7.75 4.35 -0.99
N CYS A 85 8.37 4.86 0.07
CA CYS A 85 8.92 6.21 0.07
C CYS A 85 9.88 6.35 -1.12
N PRO A 86 9.80 7.45 -1.90
CA PRO A 86 10.63 7.61 -3.09
C PRO A 86 12.12 7.39 -2.86
N GLU A 87 12.63 7.82 -1.70
CA GLU A 87 14.05 7.65 -1.33
C GLU A 87 14.46 6.20 -1.10
N PHE A 88 13.49 5.31 -0.89
CA PHE A 88 13.75 3.88 -0.67
C PHE A 88 13.31 3.00 -1.85
N GLN A 89 12.83 3.58 -2.93
CA GLN A 89 12.44 2.81 -4.12
C GLN A 89 13.66 2.21 -4.82
N GLY A 90 13.45 1.10 -5.52
CA GLY A 90 14.50 0.41 -6.25
C GLY A 90 15.43 -0.45 -5.40
N LYS A 91 15.10 -0.68 -4.13
CA LYS A 91 15.93 -1.46 -3.19
C LYS A 91 15.31 -2.79 -2.76
N GLY A 92 14.16 -3.15 -3.33
CA GLY A 92 13.47 -4.40 -3.00
C GLY A 92 12.52 -4.33 -1.80
N PHE A 93 12.37 -3.18 -1.17
CA PHE A 93 11.48 -3.04 -0.01
C PHE A 93 10.01 -3.26 -0.36
N GLY A 94 9.58 -2.80 -1.53
CA GLY A 94 8.19 -2.97 -1.95
C GLY A 94 7.80 -4.44 -2.04
N LYS A 95 8.62 -5.25 -2.68
CA LYS A 95 8.40 -6.69 -2.78
C LYS A 95 8.36 -7.35 -1.41
N GLU A 96 9.32 -7.01 -0.55
CA GLU A 96 9.45 -7.61 0.76
C GLU A 96 8.26 -7.28 1.67
N MET A 97 7.88 -5.99 1.74
CA MET A 97 6.77 -5.58 2.60
C MET A 97 5.42 -6.14 2.12
N VAL A 98 5.20 -6.21 0.81
CA VAL A 98 3.97 -6.79 0.25
C VAL A 98 3.91 -8.29 0.52
N PHE A 99 5.03 -8.99 0.39
CA PHE A 99 5.10 -10.42 0.72
C PHE A 99 4.77 -10.65 2.19
N MET A 100 5.38 -9.89 3.10
CA MET A 100 5.10 -9.99 4.54
C MET A 100 3.63 -9.71 4.85
N ALA A 101 3.06 -8.66 4.28
CA ALA A 101 1.65 -8.31 4.49
C ALA A 101 0.73 -9.40 3.98
N SER A 102 1.02 -10.02 2.85
CA SER A 102 0.18 -11.08 2.28
C SER A 102 0.04 -12.28 3.21
N LYS A 103 1.02 -12.49 4.08
CA LYS A 103 0.99 -13.60 5.04
C LYS A 103 0.05 -13.35 6.22
N THR A 104 -0.43 -12.12 6.39
CA THR A 104 -1.33 -11.76 7.50
C THR A 104 -2.80 -12.04 7.20
N VAL A 105 -3.15 -12.38 5.96
CA VAL A 105 -4.53 -12.65 5.55
C VAL A 105 -4.65 -14.06 4.98
N ASN A 106 -5.81 -14.68 5.18
CA ASN A 106 -6.08 -16.06 4.77
C ASN A 106 -7.12 -16.19 3.66
N SER A 107 -7.62 -15.07 3.18
CA SER A 107 -8.64 -15.02 2.14
C SER A 107 -8.10 -14.33 0.89
N LEU A 108 -8.94 -14.26 -0.14
CA LEU A 108 -8.56 -13.72 -1.45
C LEU A 108 -7.98 -12.31 -1.34
N ILE A 109 -6.86 -12.07 -2.01
CA ILE A 109 -6.20 -10.76 -2.11
C ILE A 109 -6.41 -10.25 -3.53
N SER A 110 -6.79 -8.97 -3.66
CA SER A 110 -6.85 -8.28 -4.95
C SER A 110 -5.98 -7.02 -4.90
N ALA A 111 -5.56 -6.57 -6.08
CA ALA A 111 -4.82 -5.31 -6.24
C ALA A 111 -5.21 -4.66 -7.56
N GLU A 112 -5.30 -3.33 -7.54
CA GLU A 112 -5.60 -2.51 -8.71
C GLU A 112 -4.37 -1.66 -9.01
N ILE A 113 -3.77 -1.86 -10.17
CA ILE A 113 -2.49 -1.25 -10.52
C ILE A 113 -2.61 -0.54 -11.86
N LYS A 114 -2.14 0.70 -11.95
CA LYS A 114 -2.10 1.42 -13.23
C LYS A 114 -1.13 0.73 -14.19
N GLN A 115 -1.50 0.67 -15.47
CA GLN A 115 -0.74 -0.06 -16.49
C GLN A 115 0.70 0.41 -16.69
N ASN A 116 1.01 1.66 -16.30
CA ASN A 116 2.36 2.20 -16.40
C ASN A 116 3.16 2.09 -15.10
N ASN A 117 2.58 1.50 -14.05
CA ASN A 117 3.27 1.28 -12.78
C ASN A 117 4.00 -0.06 -12.81
N TYR A 118 5.12 -0.10 -13.55
CA TYR A 118 5.84 -1.34 -13.79
C TYR A 118 6.40 -1.95 -12.51
N ALA A 119 6.84 -1.14 -11.56
CA ALA A 119 7.37 -1.64 -10.29
C ALA A 119 6.30 -2.42 -9.53
N SER A 120 5.08 -1.88 -9.41
CA SER A 120 3.99 -2.57 -8.71
C SER A 120 3.48 -3.78 -9.48
N ILE A 121 3.46 -3.74 -10.81
CA ILE A 121 3.11 -4.89 -11.63
C ILE A 121 4.07 -6.05 -11.34
N LYS A 122 5.37 -5.77 -11.30
CA LYS A 122 6.36 -6.80 -10.99
C LYS A 122 6.19 -7.37 -9.59
N ILE A 123 5.88 -6.51 -8.62
CA ILE A 123 5.61 -6.96 -7.24
C ILE A 123 4.41 -7.91 -7.22
N ALA A 124 3.31 -7.56 -7.90
CA ALA A 124 2.13 -8.42 -7.98
C ALA A 124 2.46 -9.76 -8.62
N GLU A 125 3.20 -9.76 -9.73
CA GLU A 125 3.61 -10.98 -10.42
C GLU A 125 4.52 -11.85 -9.55
N ASP A 126 5.49 -11.24 -8.88
CA ASP A 126 6.41 -11.96 -8.00
C ASP A 126 5.69 -12.56 -6.78
N LEU A 127 4.61 -11.94 -6.35
CA LEU A 127 3.76 -12.47 -5.28
C LEU A 127 2.92 -13.67 -5.75
N GLY A 128 2.83 -13.89 -7.05
CA GLY A 128 2.02 -14.96 -7.63
C GLY A 128 0.58 -14.56 -7.94
N MET A 129 0.32 -13.26 -8.03
CA MET A 129 -1.00 -12.77 -8.40
C MET A 129 -1.23 -12.93 -9.91
N ASP A 130 -2.48 -13.25 -10.27
CA ASP A 130 -2.89 -13.39 -11.66
C ASP A 130 -3.63 -12.14 -12.13
N LEU A 131 -3.36 -11.71 -13.35
CA LEU A 131 -4.12 -10.64 -14.00
C LEU A 131 -5.48 -11.22 -14.41
N VAL A 132 -6.56 -10.71 -13.78
CA VAL A 132 -7.91 -11.25 -14.02
C VAL A 132 -8.74 -10.40 -14.97
N LYS A 133 -8.45 -9.10 -15.07
CA LYS A 133 -9.10 -8.21 -16.04
C LYS A 133 -8.35 -6.89 -16.15
N THR A 134 -8.65 -6.16 -17.21
CA THR A 134 -8.17 -4.80 -17.44
C THR A 134 -9.35 -3.90 -17.72
N VAL A 135 -9.46 -2.79 -17.02
CA VAL A 135 -10.51 -1.78 -17.24
C VAL A 135 -9.82 -0.45 -17.48
N GLY A 136 -9.92 0.07 -18.72
CA GLY A 136 -9.22 1.28 -19.10
C GLY A 136 -7.71 1.10 -18.93
N LYS A 137 -7.11 1.93 -18.09
CA LYS A 137 -5.67 1.89 -17.79
C LYS A 137 -5.35 1.20 -16.46
N THR A 138 -6.32 0.52 -15.88
CA THR A 138 -6.14 -0.18 -14.59
C THR A 138 -6.13 -1.68 -14.79
N LEU A 139 -5.13 -2.32 -14.21
CA LEU A 139 -4.96 -3.77 -14.21
C LEU A 139 -5.47 -4.31 -12.88
N PHE A 140 -6.26 -5.39 -12.91
CA PHE A 140 -6.82 -6.03 -11.73
C PHE A 140 -6.16 -7.38 -11.52
N TYR A 141 -5.47 -7.52 -10.40
CA TYR A 141 -4.75 -8.73 -10.01
C TYR A 141 -5.45 -9.42 -8.84
N GLN A 142 -5.36 -10.75 -8.78
CA GLN A 142 -5.91 -11.55 -7.69
C GLN A 142 -5.03 -12.73 -7.34
N LYS A 143 -5.09 -13.11 -6.08
CA LYS A 143 -4.45 -14.34 -5.58
C LYS A 143 -5.27 -14.96 -4.46
#